data_f3be9b2d01dd1d26bc0b4acc2214c3c2
#
_entry.id   f3be9b2d01dd1d26bc0b4acc2214c3c2
#
_cell.length_a   1.000
_cell.length_b   1.000
_cell.length_c   1.000
_cell.angle_alpha   90.00
_cell.angle_beta   90.00
_cell.angle_gamma   90.00
#
_symmetry.space_group_name_H-M   'P 1'
#
loop_
_entity.id
_entity.type
_entity.pdbx_description
1 polymer ?
#
loop_
_entity_poly.entity_id
_entity_poly.type
_entity_poly.pdbx_seq_one_letter_code
_entity_poly.pdbx_strand_id
1 'polypeptide(L)'
;MKTVPIRSLIPCFSLIVFFTWAGCQDDSRDLPTRGKLTMISSEDIFPVIDKEVKEFEQMYEQAHITHLRSTTRDAIVQLLNDSVKLITSPRQLNDEEKDVIKKYKLEVDTFKIAYDAALVLVNVKNSLTRFTVEELRGILLGKVTKWRDLGEKNNVGRIVVALGEPNTGMYEYVKKRITASQPLADVVVPCATTIDVIAYVAGHSNAIGFVSQGWISETPPKTRIADIGDPEYRRDSTSTTLEYFPPLQAHVYRNYYPLRRTLYIFSRNVGTGIGIGFAAFVTGAQGQKLFLKNGLVPATMPVRLVQLQSQ
;
A
#
# COMPACT_ATOMS: atom_id res chain seq x y z
N MET A 1 -61.13 84.67 -33.17
CA MET A 1 -60.10 83.83 -33.73
C MET A 1 -59.17 83.46 -32.60
N LYS A 2 -59.23 82.25 -32.07
CA LYS A 2 -58.46 81.77 -30.96
C LYS A 2 -57.46 80.70 -31.44
N THR A 3 -56.23 80.97 -31.40
CA THR A 3 -55.15 80.03 -31.77
C THR A 3 -54.89 79.08 -30.59
N VAL A 4 -54.85 77.78 -30.82
CA VAL A 4 -54.56 76.71 -29.88
C VAL A 4 -53.08 76.30 -30.08
N PRO A 5 -52.25 76.20 -29.00
CA PRO A 5 -50.88 75.71 -29.18
C PRO A 5 -50.76 74.18 -29.14
N ILE A 6 -50.02 73.65 -30.07
CA ILE A 6 -49.64 72.22 -30.16
C ILE A 6 -48.61 71.88 -29.10
N ARG A 7 -48.96 70.95 -28.17
CA ARG A 7 -48.06 70.34 -27.22
C ARG A 7 -47.30 69.20 -27.89
N SER A 8 -45.99 69.37 -28.01
CA SER A 8 -45.08 68.30 -28.43
C SER A 8 -44.91 67.21 -27.36
N LEU A 9 -45.33 66.01 -27.70
CA LEU A 9 -45.06 64.80 -26.93
C LEU A 9 -43.59 64.28 -27.21
N ILE A 10 -42.76 64.30 -26.22
CA ILE A 10 -41.41 63.64 -26.23
C ILE A 10 -41.62 62.20 -25.81
N PRO A 11 -41.26 61.18 -26.62
CA PRO A 11 -41.29 59.80 -26.16
C PRO A 11 -40.07 59.51 -25.27
N CYS A 12 -40.34 59.19 -24.01
CA CYS A 12 -39.33 58.70 -23.05
C CYS A 12 -38.91 57.28 -23.45
N PHE A 13 -37.73 57.15 -24.09
CA PHE A 13 -37.17 55.86 -24.47
C PHE A 13 -36.54 55.28 -23.22
N SER A 14 -37.25 54.36 -22.53
CA SER A 14 -36.79 53.65 -21.35
C SER A 14 -35.77 52.58 -21.77
N LEU A 15 -34.51 52.88 -21.55
CA LEU A 15 -33.39 51.93 -21.80
C LEU A 15 -33.38 50.87 -20.71
N ILE A 16 -33.99 49.70 -20.99
CA ILE A 16 -33.93 48.53 -20.13
C ILE A 16 -32.57 47.89 -20.29
N VAL A 17 -31.64 48.17 -19.36
CA VAL A 17 -30.33 47.50 -19.24
C VAL A 17 -30.60 46.10 -18.66
N PHE A 18 -30.57 45.08 -19.53
CA PHE A 18 -30.52 43.69 -19.11
C PHE A 18 -29.14 43.42 -18.50
N PHE A 19 -29.05 43.47 -17.17
CA PHE A 19 -27.94 42.87 -16.44
C PHE A 19 -28.06 41.34 -16.58
N THR A 20 -27.38 40.76 -17.58
CA THR A 20 -27.13 39.32 -17.59
C THR A 20 -26.14 39.02 -16.45
N TRP A 21 -26.67 38.62 -15.32
CA TRP A 21 -25.84 37.92 -14.33
C TRP A 21 -25.38 36.64 -14.99
N ALA A 22 -24.16 36.69 -15.55
CA ALA A 22 -23.34 35.49 -15.75
C ALA A 22 -23.00 34.97 -14.34
N GLY A 23 -23.91 34.23 -13.75
CA GLY A 23 -23.64 33.42 -12.58
C GLY A 23 -22.55 32.44 -13.02
N CYS A 24 -21.30 32.63 -12.58
CA CYS A 24 -20.37 31.53 -12.48
C CYS A 24 -21.05 30.50 -11.61
N GLN A 25 -21.69 29.52 -12.22
CA GLN A 25 -22.06 28.28 -11.53
C GLN A 25 -20.74 27.71 -11.09
N ASP A 26 -20.42 27.89 -9.82
CA ASP A 26 -19.34 27.16 -9.15
C ASP A 26 -19.72 25.69 -9.28
N ASP A 27 -19.15 25.04 -10.29
CA ASP A 27 -19.41 23.64 -10.59
C ASP A 27 -18.66 22.79 -9.55
N SER A 28 -19.17 22.87 -8.30
CA SER A 28 -18.64 22.18 -7.12
C SER A 28 -18.85 20.66 -7.18
N ARG A 29 -19.27 20.12 -8.35
CA ARG A 29 -19.43 18.67 -8.51
C ARG A 29 -18.09 17.98 -8.36
N ASP A 30 -18.06 16.99 -7.48
CA ASP A 30 -16.95 16.07 -7.33
C ASP A 30 -16.83 15.22 -8.61
N LEU A 31 -15.72 15.39 -9.33
CA LEU A 31 -15.42 14.70 -10.58
C LEU A 31 -14.20 13.78 -10.38
N PRO A 32 -13.97 12.80 -11.26
CA PRO A 32 -12.81 11.91 -11.17
C PRO A 32 -11.46 12.61 -11.11
N THR A 33 -11.38 13.85 -11.63
CA THR A 33 -10.14 14.64 -11.72
C THR A 33 -10.18 15.94 -10.92
N ARG A 34 -11.24 16.17 -10.15
CA ARG A 34 -11.44 17.40 -9.38
C ARG A 34 -12.27 17.12 -8.14
N GLY A 35 -11.87 17.68 -6.98
CA GLY A 35 -12.60 17.58 -5.74
C GLY A 35 -11.67 17.37 -4.54
N LYS A 36 -12.25 16.96 -3.41
CA LYS A 36 -11.52 16.69 -2.17
C LYS A 36 -11.82 15.26 -1.70
N LEU A 37 -10.79 14.53 -1.32
CA LEU A 37 -10.90 13.19 -0.77
C LEU A 37 -10.05 13.06 0.49
N THR A 38 -10.59 12.47 1.54
CA THR A 38 -9.79 11.93 2.64
C THR A 38 -9.68 10.43 2.45
N MET A 39 -8.44 9.91 2.38
CA MET A 39 -8.18 8.48 2.30
C MET A 39 -7.18 8.04 3.36
N ILE A 40 -7.21 6.76 3.70
CA ILE A 40 -6.29 6.16 4.66
C ILE A 40 -5.51 5.04 3.99
N SER A 41 -4.21 5.02 4.20
CA SER A 41 -3.37 3.88 3.84
C SER A 41 -2.85 3.15 5.08
N SER A 42 -2.75 1.84 4.94
CA SER A 42 -2.00 1.05 5.91
C SER A 42 -0.57 1.56 6.00
N GLU A 43 -0.06 1.72 7.23
CA GLU A 43 1.25 2.32 7.51
C GLU A 43 2.38 1.62 6.75
N ASP A 44 2.35 0.30 6.72
CA ASP A 44 3.40 -0.53 6.12
C ASP A 44 3.50 -0.45 4.59
N ILE A 45 2.55 0.19 3.90
CA ILE A 45 2.59 0.47 2.47
C ILE A 45 2.47 1.96 2.15
N PHE A 46 2.41 2.82 3.17
CA PHE A 46 2.16 4.26 3.02
C PHE A 46 3.11 4.96 2.02
N PRO A 47 4.45 4.74 2.01
CA PRO A 47 5.33 5.52 1.15
C PRO A 47 5.08 5.34 -0.34
N VAL A 48 4.71 4.14 -0.78
CA VAL A 48 4.44 3.89 -2.19
C VAL A 48 3.10 4.49 -2.61
N ILE A 49 2.09 4.45 -1.74
CA ILE A 49 0.79 5.06 -2.00
C ILE A 49 0.87 6.59 -1.96
N ASP A 50 1.70 7.16 -1.09
CA ASP A 50 1.94 8.60 -1.03
C ASP A 50 2.53 9.15 -2.34
N LYS A 51 3.37 8.37 -3.01
CA LYS A 51 3.87 8.70 -4.36
C LYS A 51 2.77 8.67 -5.42
N GLU A 52 1.84 7.71 -5.32
CA GLU A 52 0.66 7.65 -6.21
C GLU A 52 -0.24 8.87 -6.02
N VAL A 53 -0.48 9.28 -4.77
CA VAL A 53 -1.28 10.47 -4.45
C VAL A 53 -0.62 11.72 -5.00
N LYS A 54 0.67 11.92 -4.77
CA LYS A 54 1.41 13.08 -5.27
C LYS A 54 1.41 13.18 -6.79
N GLU A 55 1.59 12.08 -7.49
CA GLU A 55 1.57 12.07 -8.96
C GLU A 55 0.16 12.33 -9.50
N PHE A 56 -0.87 11.81 -8.83
CA PHE A 56 -2.26 12.09 -9.19
C PHE A 56 -2.59 13.58 -9.04
N GLU A 57 -2.22 14.21 -7.93
CA GLU A 57 -2.44 15.64 -7.69
C GLU A 57 -1.62 16.52 -8.64
N GLN A 58 -0.42 16.11 -9.03
CA GLN A 58 0.39 16.81 -10.04
C GLN A 58 -0.26 16.75 -11.43
N MET A 59 -0.90 15.63 -11.77
CA MET A 59 -1.60 15.46 -13.04
C MET A 59 -2.95 16.20 -13.07
N TYR A 60 -3.61 16.30 -11.92
CA TYR A 60 -4.94 16.89 -11.76
C TYR A 60 -4.93 17.98 -10.69
N GLU A 61 -4.57 19.19 -11.07
CA GLU A 61 -4.33 20.33 -10.15
C GLU A 61 -5.54 20.70 -9.27
N GLN A 62 -6.76 20.32 -9.69
CA GLN A 62 -7.99 20.53 -8.92
C GLN A 62 -8.38 19.34 -8.03
N ALA A 63 -7.54 18.31 -7.98
CA ALA A 63 -7.71 17.17 -7.10
C ALA A 63 -6.90 17.38 -5.81
N HIS A 64 -7.54 17.24 -4.65
CA HIS A 64 -6.89 17.38 -3.35
C HIS A 64 -7.19 16.17 -2.49
N ILE A 65 -6.13 15.40 -2.17
CA ILE A 65 -6.25 14.18 -1.37
C ILE A 65 -5.57 14.36 -0.02
N THR A 66 -6.35 14.38 1.05
CA THR A 66 -5.81 14.28 2.40
C THR A 66 -5.46 12.81 2.66
N HIS A 67 -4.17 12.48 2.56
CA HIS A 67 -3.67 11.13 2.70
C HIS A 67 -3.19 10.86 4.13
N LEU A 68 -3.89 10.02 4.85
CA LEU A 68 -3.62 9.65 6.24
C LEU A 68 -3.05 8.23 6.32
N ARG A 69 -2.28 7.96 7.38
CA ARG A 69 -1.80 6.61 7.68
C ARG A 69 -2.48 6.06 8.94
N SER A 70 -2.70 4.75 8.96
CA SER A 70 -3.23 4.04 10.13
C SER A 70 -2.77 2.59 10.12
N THR A 71 -3.12 1.83 11.15
CA THR A 71 -2.99 0.37 11.08
C THR A 71 -3.96 -0.17 10.03
N THR A 72 -3.66 -1.35 9.48
CA THR A 72 -4.54 -1.97 8.48
C THR A 72 -5.95 -2.18 9.01
N ARG A 73 -6.05 -2.65 10.26
CA ARG A 73 -7.36 -2.92 10.89
C ARG A 73 -8.15 -1.63 11.08
N ASP A 74 -7.53 -0.58 11.60
CA ASP A 74 -8.22 0.70 11.83
C ASP A 74 -8.67 1.35 10.53
N ALA A 75 -7.85 1.29 9.46
CA ALA A 75 -8.24 1.77 8.14
C ALA A 75 -9.51 1.07 7.65
N ILE A 76 -9.57 -0.27 7.77
CA ILE A 76 -10.74 -1.05 7.38
C ILE A 76 -11.97 -0.71 8.25
N VAL A 77 -11.80 -0.58 9.56
CA VAL A 77 -12.89 -0.18 10.46
C VAL A 77 -13.45 1.19 10.06
N GLN A 78 -12.59 2.16 9.74
CA GLN A 78 -13.03 3.49 9.32
C GLN A 78 -13.78 3.45 7.97
N LEU A 79 -13.36 2.61 7.03
CA LEU A 79 -14.11 2.38 5.78
C LEU A 79 -15.48 1.78 6.06
N LEU A 80 -15.57 0.73 6.86
CA LEU A 80 -16.83 0.04 7.16
C LEU A 80 -17.81 0.93 7.93
N ASN A 81 -17.30 1.81 8.79
CA ASN A 81 -18.10 2.79 9.54
C ASN A 81 -18.41 4.06 8.74
N ASP A 82 -18.04 4.14 7.47
CA ASP A 82 -18.28 5.29 6.60
C ASP A 82 -17.52 6.59 7.01
N SER A 83 -16.50 6.47 7.85
CA SER A 83 -15.66 7.61 8.25
C SER A 83 -14.76 8.08 7.12
N VAL A 84 -14.35 7.16 6.24
CA VAL A 84 -13.62 7.44 4.99
C VAL A 84 -14.21 6.61 3.85
N LYS A 85 -14.06 7.11 2.64
CA LYS A 85 -14.63 6.46 1.45
C LYS A 85 -13.63 5.57 0.70
N LEU A 86 -12.33 5.73 0.95
CA LEU A 86 -11.28 5.02 0.24
C LEU A 86 -10.13 4.70 1.19
N ILE A 87 -9.66 3.46 1.13
CA ILE A 87 -8.47 3.01 1.85
C ILE A 87 -7.56 2.17 0.95
N THR A 88 -6.27 2.05 1.33
CA THR A 88 -5.40 1.03 0.79
C THR A 88 -4.97 0.04 1.86
N SER A 89 -4.85 -1.23 1.48
CA SER A 89 -4.58 -2.34 2.39
C SER A 89 -3.63 -3.36 1.77
N PRO A 90 -2.69 -3.93 2.55
CA PRO A 90 -1.81 -5.01 2.09
C PRO A 90 -2.43 -6.40 2.21
N ARG A 91 -3.72 -6.50 2.48
CA ARG A 91 -4.48 -7.74 2.56
C ARG A 91 -5.93 -7.57 2.11
N GLN A 92 -6.55 -8.68 1.82
CA GLN A 92 -8.00 -8.73 1.65
C GLN A 92 -8.73 -8.57 2.99
N LEU A 93 -10.01 -8.24 2.90
CA LEU A 93 -10.92 -8.29 4.04
C LEU A 93 -10.99 -9.70 4.60
N ASN A 94 -10.94 -9.83 5.92
CA ASN A 94 -11.13 -11.11 6.62
C ASN A 94 -12.62 -11.48 6.66
N ASP A 95 -12.93 -12.65 7.23
CA ASP A 95 -14.30 -13.14 7.18
C ASP A 95 -15.23 -12.34 8.10
N GLU A 96 -14.75 -11.88 9.27
CA GLU A 96 -15.51 -10.97 10.14
C GLU A 96 -15.88 -9.66 9.45
N GLU A 97 -14.92 -9.06 8.72
CA GLU A 97 -15.10 -7.83 7.95
C GLU A 97 -16.10 -8.03 6.79
N LYS A 98 -16.03 -9.18 6.12
CA LYS A 98 -17.00 -9.56 5.07
C LYS A 98 -18.40 -9.82 5.65
N ASP A 99 -18.49 -10.41 6.84
CA ASP A 99 -19.77 -10.63 7.52
C ASP A 99 -20.43 -9.29 7.91
N VAL A 100 -19.65 -8.30 8.33
CA VAL A 100 -20.15 -6.92 8.55
C VAL A 100 -20.71 -6.33 7.25
N ILE A 101 -19.98 -6.45 6.14
CA ILE A 101 -20.43 -5.97 4.82
C ILE A 101 -21.76 -6.63 4.44
N LYS A 102 -21.84 -7.95 4.57
CA LYS A 102 -23.06 -8.72 4.26
C LYS A 102 -24.23 -8.35 5.16
N LYS A 103 -23.99 -8.27 6.48
CA LYS A 103 -25.02 -7.93 7.48
C LYS A 103 -25.65 -6.56 7.23
N TYR A 104 -24.82 -5.57 6.93
CA TYR A 104 -25.24 -4.18 6.73
C TYR A 104 -25.46 -3.82 5.25
N LYS A 105 -25.33 -4.80 4.34
CA LYS A 105 -25.49 -4.62 2.88
C LYS A 105 -24.66 -3.45 2.34
N LEU A 106 -23.40 -3.37 2.79
CA LEU A 106 -22.49 -2.31 2.37
C LEU A 106 -21.99 -2.59 0.95
N GLU A 107 -21.89 -1.54 0.15
CA GLU A 107 -21.26 -1.60 -1.18
C GLU A 107 -19.79 -1.22 -1.03
N VAL A 108 -18.91 -2.19 -1.25
CA VAL A 108 -17.45 -2.04 -1.17
C VAL A 108 -16.82 -2.59 -2.43
N ASP A 109 -16.26 -1.71 -3.23
CA ASP A 109 -15.45 -2.07 -4.40
C ASP A 109 -14.05 -2.46 -3.97
N THR A 110 -13.47 -3.41 -4.70
CA THR A 110 -12.13 -3.95 -4.42
C THR A 110 -11.28 -3.94 -5.68
N PHE A 111 -10.14 -3.23 -5.63
CA PHE A 111 -9.18 -3.18 -6.73
C PHE A 111 -7.85 -3.77 -6.28
N LYS A 112 -7.32 -4.74 -7.04
CA LYS A 112 -5.92 -5.16 -6.87
C LYS A 112 -5.03 -4.13 -7.55
N ILE A 113 -4.05 -3.59 -6.81
CA ILE A 113 -3.22 -2.50 -7.33
C ILE A 113 -1.77 -2.90 -7.59
N ALA A 114 -1.19 -3.75 -6.74
CA ALA A 114 0.18 -4.22 -6.89
C ALA A 114 0.42 -5.55 -6.15
N TYR A 115 1.56 -6.17 -6.46
CA TYR A 115 2.13 -7.23 -5.62
C TYR A 115 3.40 -6.70 -4.96
N ASP A 116 3.49 -6.92 -3.67
CA ASP A 116 4.56 -6.50 -2.79
C ASP A 116 5.34 -7.73 -2.27
N ALA A 117 6.58 -7.53 -1.91
CA ALA A 117 7.37 -8.50 -1.18
C ALA A 117 7.46 -8.08 0.30
N ALA A 118 7.11 -9.00 1.21
CA ALA A 118 7.49 -8.85 2.60
C ALA A 118 8.98 -9.20 2.71
N LEU A 119 9.81 -8.18 2.91
CA LEU A 119 11.26 -8.30 3.06
C LEU A 119 11.62 -8.81 4.44
N VAL A 120 12.62 -9.67 4.51
CA VAL A 120 13.27 -10.07 5.75
C VAL A 120 14.59 -9.33 5.87
N LEU A 121 14.68 -8.44 6.86
CA LEU A 121 15.89 -7.65 7.13
C LEU A 121 16.71 -8.28 8.24
N VAL A 122 18.02 -8.29 8.07
CA VAL A 122 18.98 -8.64 9.12
C VAL A 122 20.05 -7.55 9.22
N ASN A 123 20.69 -7.44 10.38
CA ASN A 123 21.83 -6.53 10.53
C ASN A 123 23.04 -7.00 9.70
N VAL A 124 23.85 -6.07 9.18
CA VAL A 124 25.05 -6.40 8.37
C VAL A 124 26.07 -7.26 9.11
N LYS A 125 26.08 -7.23 10.45
CA LYS A 125 26.94 -8.07 11.29
C LYS A 125 26.47 -9.53 11.37
N ASN A 126 25.21 -9.80 10.96
CA ASN A 126 24.69 -11.15 10.88
C ASN A 126 25.21 -11.80 9.59
N SER A 127 25.84 -12.97 9.69
CA SER A 127 26.39 -13.69 8.53
C SER A 127 25.32 -14.42 7.71
N LEU A 128 24.15 -14.68 8.29
CA LEU A 128 23.05 -15.35 7.61
C LEU A 128 22.24 -14.36 6.78
N THR A 129 22.09 -14.68 5.49
CA THR A 129 21.34 -13.89 4.51
C THR A 129 20.35 -14.73 3.72
N ARG A 130 20.11 -15.97 4.15
CA ARG A 130 19.16 -16.89 3.54
C ARG A 130 18.37 -17.59 4.62
N PHE A 131 17.06 -17.66 4.45
CA PHE A 131 16.16 -18.35 5.37
C PHE A 131 15.12 -19.13 4.60
N THR A 132 14.76 -20.28 5.11
CA THR A 132 13.51 -20.94 4.71
C THR A 132 12.32 -20.36 5.46
N VAL A 133 11.14 -20.49 4.88
CA VAL A 133 9.88 -20.11 5.59
C VAL A 133 9.73 -20.92 6.88
N GLU A 134 10.22 -22.19 6.89
CA GLU A 134 10.16 -23.02 8.10
C GLU A 134 11.12 -22.55 9.20
N GLU A 135 12.34 -22.10 8.86
CA GLU A 135 13.26 -21.48 9.83
C GLU A 135 12.68 -20.19 10.40
N LEU A 136 12.07 -19.33 9.56
CA LEU A 136 11.37 -18.13 10.03
C LEU A 136 10.21 -18.50 10.96
N ARG A 137 9.48 -19.56 10.64
CA ARG A 137 8.43 -20.10 11.53
C ARG A 137 8.98 -20.56 12.87
N GLY A 138 10.10 -21.29 12.83
CA GLY A 138 10.80 -21.74 14.05
C GLY A 138 11.23 -20.60 14.95
N ILE A 139 11.76 -19.51 14.37
CA ILE A 139 12.11 -18.27 15.09
C ILE A 139 10.85 -17.65 15.73
N LEU A 140 9.82 -17.40 14.92
CA LEU A 140 8.61 -16.70 15.34
C LEU A 140 7.81 -17.45 16.40
N LEU A 141 7.91 -18.78 16.41
CA LEU A 141 7.29 -19.66 17.42
C LEU A 141 8.19 -19.94 18.62
N GLY A 142 9.41 -19.35 18.67
CA GLY A 142 10.36 -19.53 19.76
C GLY A 142 11.01 -20.90 19.83
N LYS A 143 10.90 -21.73 18.79
CA LYS A 143 11.58 -23.04 18.68
C LYS A 143 13.07 -22.87 18.37
N VAL A 144 13.43 -21.82 17.63
CA VAL A 144 14.80 -21.41 17.32
C VAL A 144 15.05 -20.08 18.01
N THR A 145 15.95 -20.07 19.01
CA THR A 145 16.14 -18.91 19.88
C THR A 145 17.52 -18.26 19.75
N LYS A 146 18.47 -18.92 19.11
CA LYS A 146 19.84 -18.42 18.92
C LYS A 146 20.24 -18.50 17.47
N TRP A 147 20.98 -17.52 17.00
CA TRP A 147 21.50 -17.48 15.65
C TRP A 147 22.39 -18.66 15.28
N ARG A 148 23.17 -19.18 16.25
CA ARG A 148 24.02 -20.36 16.04
C ARG A 148 23.23 -21.64 15.74
N ASP A 149 21.96 -21.70 16.12
CA ASP A 149 21.11 -22.86 15.86
C ASP A 149 20.75 -22.96 14.36
N LEU A 150 20.92 -21.85 13.61
CA LEU A 150 20.72 -21.77 12.14
C LEU A 150 22.05 -21.80 11.37
N GLY A 151 23.19 -21.55 12.03
CA GLY A 151 24.51 -21.56 11.39
C GLY A 151 25.63 -21.45 12.42
N GLU A 152 26.44 -22.47 12.54
CA GLU A 152 27.47 -22.62 13.59
C GLU A 152 28.43 -21.44 13.71
N LYS A 153 28.73 -20.75 12.59
CA LYS A 153 29.63 -19.58 12.56
C LYS A 153 28.95 -18.27 13.00
N ASN A 154 27.62 -18.28 13.22
CA ASN A 154 26.90 -17.10 13.59
C ASN A 154 26.78 -16.93 15.10
N ASN A 155 27.54 -16.02 15.68
CA ASN A 155 27.62 -15.81 17.12
C ASN A 155 27.10 -14.43 17.57
N VAL A 156 26.04 -13.93 16.96
CA VAL A 156 25.43 -12.63 17.34
C VAL A 156 24.40 -12.76 18.49
N GLY A 157 24.28 -13.94 19.10
CA GLY A 157 23.50 -14.15 20.33
C GLY A 157 22.07 -14.67 20.11
N ARG A 158 21.17 -14.29 21.03
CA ARG A 158 19.76 -14.66 20.95
C ARG A 158 19.06 -13.84 19.84
N ILE A 159 18.17 -14.50 19.11
CA ILE A 159 17.37 -13.85 18.06
C ILE A 159 16.35 -12.93 18.71
N VAL A 160 16.21 -11.73 18.15
CA VAL A 160 15.15 -10.78 18.46
C VAL A 160 14.44 -10.43 17.16
N VAL A 161 13.13 -10.50 17.14
CA VAL A 161 12.31 -10.17 15.97
C VAL A 161 11.71 -8.78 16.14
N ALA A 162 12.10 -7.83 15.31
CA ALA A 162 11.46 -6.52 15.23
C ALA A 162 10.26 -6.62 14.26
N LEU A 163 9.07 -6.32 14.72
CA LEU A 163 7.84 -6.43 13.93
C LEU A 163 6.88 -5.31 14.32
N GLY A 164 6.08 -4.83 13.36
CA GLY A 164 5.01 -3.89 13.65
C GLY A 164 4.06 -4.41 14.74
N GLU A 165 3.36 -3.49 15.42
CA GLU A 165 2.36 -3.84 16.42
C GLU A 165 1.23 -4.72 15.85
N PRO A 166 0.50 -5.46 16.70
CA PRO A 166 -0.74 -6.13 16.30
C PRO A 166 -1.68 -5.17 15.56
N ASN A 167 -2.44 -5.67 14.59
CA ASN A 167 -3.31 -4.91 13.68
C ASN A 167 -2.59 -4.15 12.53
N THR A 168 -1.24 -4.15 12.47
CA THR A 168 -0.53 -3.72 11.26
C THR A 168 -0.58 -4.81 10.19
N GLY A 169 -0.53 -4.39 8.93
CA GLY A 169 -0.61 -5.34 7.80
C GLY A 169 0.55 -6.32 7.77
N MET A 170 1.76 -5.88 8.15
CA MET A 170 2.92 -6.77 8.20
C MET A 170 2.80 -7.80 9.33
N TYR A 171 2.35 -7.40 10.53
CA TYR A 171 2.12 -8.33 11.63
C TYR A 171 1.09 -9.41 11.26
N GLU A 172 -0.07 -8.99 10.72
CA GLU A 172 -1.12 -9.92 10.30
C GLU A 172 -0.63 -10.86 9.18
N TYR A 173 0.15 -10.34 8.23
CA TYR A 173 0.73 -11.13 7.15
C TYR A 173 1.70 -12.20 7.69
N VAL A 174 2.68 -11.80 8.52
CA VAL A 174 3.67 -12.70 9.12
C VAL A 174 2.98 -13.78 9.94
N LYS A 175 2.02 -13.41 10.79
CA LYS A 175 1.25 -14.35 11.60
C LYS A 175 0.48 -15.34 10.71
N LYS A 176 -0.22 -14.89 9.71
CA LYS A 176 -1.02 -15.75 8.82
C LYS A 176 -0.14 -16.62 7.92
N ARG A 177 0.82 -16.01 7.22
CA ARG A 177 1.61 -16.70 6.17
C ARG A 177 2.70 -17.59 6.72
N ILE A 178 3.39 -17.15 7.79
CA ILE A 178 4.55 -17.86 8.30
C ILE A 178 4.16 -18.79 9.45
N THR A 179 3.38 -18.32 10.44
CA THR A 179 3.04 -19.14 11.62
C THR A 179 1.70 -19.87 11.51
N ALA A 180 1.02 -19.81 10.37
CA ALA A 180 -0.31 -20.38 10.19
C ALA A 180 -1.29 -19.95 11.31
N SER A 181 -1.25 -18.65 11.66
CA SER A 181 -2.05 -17.99 12.70
C SER A 181 -1.76 -18.42 14.14
N GLN A 182 -0.71 -19.22 14.39
CA GLN A 182 -0.28 -19.54 15.75
C GLN A 182 0.24 -18.26 16.45
N PRO A 183 0.12 -18.19 17.79
CA PRO A 183 0.64 -17.08 18.58
C PRO A 183 2.17 -16.93 18.39
N LEU A 184 2.64 -15.68 18.30
CA LEU A 184 4.06 -15.39 18.28
C LEU A 184 4.65 -15.54 19.68
N ALA A 185 5.91 -15.99 19.74
CA ALA A 185 6.62 -16.11 21.01
C ALA A 185 7.13 -14.75 21.51
N ASP A 186 7.58 -14.69 22.77
CA ASP A 186 8.14 -13.49 23.44
C ASP A 186 9.48 -12.99 22.83
N VAL A 187 9.83 -13.50 21.66
CA VAL A 187 10.99 -13.08 20.88
C VAL A 187 10.72 -11.80 20.06
N VAL A 188 9.45 -11.41 19.96
CA VAL A 188 9.00 -10.28 19.18
C VAL A 188 9.03 -8.99 19.99
N VAL A 189 9.75 -7.99 19.47
CA VAL A 189 9.73 -6.61 19.95
C VAL A 189 8.77 -5.83 19.06
N PRO A 190 7.64 -5.33 19.61
CA PRO A 190 6.71 -4.53 18.84
C PRO A 190 7.30 -3.17 18.53
N CYS A 191 7.17 -2.73 17.29
CA CYS A 191 7.58 -1.43 16.80
C CYS A 191 6.36 -0.63 16.34
N ALA A 192 6.27 0.64 16.72
CA ALA A 192 5.12 1.48 16.39
C ALA A 192 5.00 1.73 14.88
N THR A 193 6.13 1.86 14.19
CA THR A 193 6.20 2.13 12.75
C THR A 193 7.17 1.21 12.02
N THR A 194 7.05 1.13 10.71
CA THR A 194 8.01 0.40 9.86
C THR A 194 9.43 1.00 9.94
N ILE A 195 9.54 2.32 10.12
CA ILE A 195 10.85 2.99 10.33
C ILE A 195 11.49 2.49 11.63
N ASP A 196 10.71 2.28 12.69
CA ASP A 196 11.23 1.75 13.97
C ASP A 196 11.73 0.31 13.81
N VAL A 197 11.04 -0.53 13.00
CA VAL A 197 11.52 -1.89 12.66
C VAL A 197 12.87 -1.80 11.96
N ILE A 198 13.01 -0.95 10.94
CA ILE A 198 14.25 -0.76 10.18
C ILE A 198 15.37 -0.27 11.10
N ALA A 199 15.11 0.74 11.93
CA ALA A 199 16.07 1.31 12.87
C ALA A 199 16.51 0.29 13.93
N TYR A 200 15.57 -0.52 14.43
CA TYR A 200 15.87 -1.58 15.39
C TYR A 200 16.83 -2.61 14.81
N VAL A 201 16.54 -3.11 13.60
CA VAL A 201 17.43 -4.07 12.91
C VAL A 201 18.81 -3.45 12.63
N ALA A 202 18.86 -2.20 12.20
CA ALA A 202 20.13 -1.50 11.96
C ALA A 202 20.97 -1.31 13.23
N GLY A 203 20.32 -1.14 14.39
CA GLY A 203 20.98 -0.93 15.69
C GLY A 203 21.40 -2.21 16.43
N HIS A 204 20.79 -3.36 16.12
CA HIS A 204 20.96 -4.60 16.89
C HIS A 204 21.44 -5.74 15.99
N SER A 205 22.68 -6.22 16.22
CA SER A 205 23.30 -7.27 15.40
C SER A 205 22.55 -8.60 15.42
N ASN A 206 21.79 -8.85 16.47
CA ASN A 206 20.99 -10.05 16.68
C ASN A 206 19.52 -9.91 16.26
N ALA A 207 19.15 -8.79 15.63
CA ALA A 207 17.78 -8.55 15.20
C ALA A 207 17.51 -9.06 13.78
N ILE A 208 16.27 -9.50 13.59
CA ILE A 208 15.63 -9.76 12.29
C ILE A 208 14.32 -8.97 12.26
N GLY A 209 13.93 -8.46 11.10
CA GLY A 209 12.69 -7.67 10.98
C GLY A 209 11.98 -7.92 9.66
N PHE A 210 10.70 -7.53 9.60
CA PHE A 210 9.85 -7.72 8.42
C PHE A 210 9.29 -6.36 7.99
N VAL A 211 9.51 -6.00 6.71
CA VAL A 211 9.05 -4.73 6.14
C VAL A 211 8.55 -4.92 4.70
N SER A 212 7.77 -3.96 4.18
CA SER A 212 7.35 -3.93 2.78
C SER A 212 8.50 -3.52 1.85
N GLN A 213 8.50 -4.05 0.62
CA GLN A 213 9.37 -3.60 -0.46
C GLN A 213 9.26 -2.08 -0.71
N GLY A 214 8.09 -1.49 -0.48
CA GLY A 214 7.88 -0.05 -0.62
C GLY A 214 8.72 0.83 0.31
N TRP A 215 9.34 0.24 1.35
CA TRP A 215 10.24 0.92 2.28
C TRP A 215 11.72 0.74 1.97
N ILE A 216 12.08 0.08 0.86
CA ILE A 216 13.48 -0.26 0.57
C ILE A 216 14.40 0.96 0.47
N SER A 217 13.89 2.11 -0.01
CA SER A 217 14.62 3.36 -0.08
C SER A 217 15.01 3.92 1.30
N GLU A 218 14.30 3.51 2.33
CA GLU A 218 14.52 3.94 3.72
C GLU A 218 15.44 2.99 4.51
N THR A 219 15.88 1.87 3.88
CA THR A 219 16.76 0.90 4.57
C THR A 219 18.19 1.42 4.60
N PRO A 220 18.79 1.58 5.81
CA PRO A 220 20.14 2.09 5.93
C PRO A 220 21.17 1.03 5.54
N PRO A 221 22.42 1.43 5.21
CA PRO A 221 23.50 0.50 4.84
C PRO A 221 23.84 -0.55 5.91
N LYS A 222 23.35 -0.39 7.13
CA LYS A 222 23.58 -1.33 8.25
C LYS A 222 22.61 -2.52 8.24
N THR A 223 21.76 -2.64 7.23
CA THR A 223 20.85 -3.76 7.06
C THR A 223 21.12 -4.51 5.76
N ARG A 224 20.74 -5.78 5.72
CA ARG A 224 20.72 -6.62 4.52
C ARG A 224 19.35 -7.26 4.35
N ILE A 225 18.94 -7.43 3.12
CA ILE A 225 17.74 -8.17 2.77
C ILE A 225 18.13 -9.64 2.55
N ALA A 226 17.38 -10.54 3.16
CA ALA A 226 17.61 -11.97 3.02
C ALA A 226 16.88 -12.56 1.83
N ASP A 227 17.47 -13.58 1.21
CA ASP A 227 16.80 -14.45 0.25
C ASP A 227 15.93 -15.47 0.98
N ILE A 228 14.76 -15.79 0.43
CA ILE A 228 13.82 -16.69 1.08
C ILE A 228 13.60 -17.95 0.22
N GLY A 229 13.69 -19.10 0.87
CA GLY A 229 13.41 -20.40 0.29
C GLY A 229 12.15 -21.04 0.91
N ASP A 230 11.41 -21.75 0.07
CA ASP A 230 10.29 -22.57 0.50
C ASP A 230 10.15 -23.72 -0.50
N PRO A 231 10.06 -24.99 -0.06
CA PRO A 231 9.93 -26.13 -0.95
C PRO A 231 8.75 -26.08 -1.93
N GLU A 232 7.72 -25.29 -1.60
CA GLU A 232 6.56 -25.10 -2.49
C GLU A 232 6.85 -24.13 -3.64
N TYR A 233 7.93 -23.33 -3.57
CA TYR A 233 8.28 -22.27 -4.53
C TYR A 233 9.56 -22.63 -5.28
N ARG A 234 9.44 -22.97 -6.57
CA ARG A 234 10.54 -23.45 -7.42
C ARG A 234 10.40 -22.91 -8.83
N ARG A 235 11.52 -22.77 -9.54
CA ARG A 235 11.51 -22.46 -10.97
C ARG A 235 11.10 -23.68 -11.80
N ASP A 236 11.59 -24.84 -11.36
CA ASP A 236 11.28 -26.12 -11.98
C ASP A 236 10.51 -27.00 -10.98
N SER A 237 9.28 -27.34 -11.32
CA SER A 237 8.41 -28.18 -10.50
C SER A 237 8.93 -29.61 -10.32
N THR A 238 9.85 -30.06 -11.18
CA THR A 238 10.46 -31.40 -11.12
C THR A 238 11.70 -31.44 -10.21
N SER A 239 12.30 -30.27 -9.90
CA SER A 239 13.47 -30.19 -9.04
C SER A 239 13.12 -30.49 -7.59
N THR A 240 13.93 -31.29 -6.92
CA THR A 240 13.85 -31.52 -5.46
C THR A 240 14.76 -30.58 -4.67
N THR A 241 15.61 -29.80 -5.34
CA THR A 241 16.55 -28.88 -4.71
C THR A 241 15.82 -27.65 -4.18
N LEU A 242 16.08 -27.30 -2.92
CA LEU A 242 15.59 -26.08 -2.33
C LEU A 242 16.26 -24.86 -2.99
N GLU A 243 15.47 -23.95 -3.53
CA GLU A 243 15.93 -22.70 -4.12
C GLU A 243 15.63 -21.54 -3.15
N TYR A 244 16.53 -20.55 -3.12
CA TYR A 244 16.36 -19.30 -2.38
C TYR A 244 16.19 -18.16 -3.38
N PHE A 245 15.20 -17.32 -3.15
CA PHE A 245 14.86 -16.23 -4.05
C PHE A 245 15.05 -14.87 -3.34
N PRO A 246 15.89 -13.98 -3.88
CA PRO A 246 15.84 -12.57 -3.50
C PRO A 246 14.51 -11.94 -3.91
N PRO A 247 14.05 -10.88 -3.21
CA PRO A 247 12.77 -10.22 -3.49
C PRO A 247 12.82 -9.32 -4.73
N LEU A 248 13.37 -9.84 -5.83
CA LEU A 248 13.39 -9.14 -7.11
C LEU A 248 11.98 -9.12 -7.72
N GLN A 249 11.63 -8.03 -8.40
CA GLN A 249 10.34 -7.93 -9.08
C GLN A 249 10.04 -9.12 -9.99
N ALA A 250 11.06 -9.64 -10.70
CA ALA A 250 10.91 -10.83 -11.54
C ALA A 250 10.48 -12.07 -10.75
N HIS A 251 11.02 -12.27 -9.54
CA HIS A 251 10.67 -13.39 -8.69
C HIS A 251 9.29 -13.21 -8.06
N VAL A 252 8.95 -11.98 -7.65
CA VAL A 252 7.61 -11.64 -7.14
C VAL A 252 6.57 -11.80 -8.26
N TYR A 253 6.85 -11.34 -9.48
CA TYR A 253 5.95 -11.47 -10.63
C TYR A 253 5.67 -12.94 -10.96
N ARG A 254 6.73 -13.77 -11.05
CA ARG A 254 6.63 -15.21 -11.35
C ARG A 254 6.14 -16.05 -10.18
N ASN A 255 5.86 -15.45 -9.03
CA ASN A 255 5.48 -16.12 -7.80
C ASN A 255 6.55 -17.12 -7.29
N TYR A 256 7.84 -16.84 -7.53
CA TYR A 256 8.94 -17.61 -6.97
C TYR A 256 9.30 -17.15 -5.55
N TYR A 257 9.12 -15.85 -5.26
CA TYR A 257 9.38 -15.33 -3.92
C TYR A 257 8.27 -15.73 -2.94
N PRO A 258 8.57 -16.50 -1.87
CA PRO A 258 7.55 -17.11 -1.02
C PRO A 258 6.73 -16.13 -0.17
N LEU A 259 7.30 -14.95 0.12
CA LEU A 259 6.67 -13.94 0.97
C LEU A 259 6.04 -12.79 0.14
N ARG A 260 5.40 -13.16 -0.97
CA ARG A 260 4.62 -12.25 -1.80
C ARG A 260 3.28 -11.95 -1.16
N ARG A 261 2.84 -10.67 -1.21
CA ARG A 261 1.51 -10.24 -0.80
C ARG A 261 0.87 -9.32 -1.83
N THR A 262 -0.44 -9.17 -1.78
CA THR A 262 -1.19 -8.34 -2.74
C THR A 262 -1.68 -7.08 -2.04
N LEU A 263 -1.53 -5.94 -2.69
CA LEU A 263 -2.05 -4.66 -2.25
C LEU A 263 -3.39 -4.36 -2.90
N TYR A 264 -4.29 -3.73 -2.15
CA TYR A 264 -5.67 -3.45 -2.55
C TYR A 264 -6.03 -1.99 -2.30
N ILE A 265 -6.90 -1.45 -3.13
CA ILE A 265 -7.78 -0.34 -2.80
C ILE A 265 -9.13 -0.94 -2.44
N PHE A 266 -9.73 -0.47 -1.35
CA PHE A 266 -11.12 -0.66 -1.04
C PHE A 266 -11.80 0.70 -1.07
N SER A 267 -12.93 0.78 -1.77
CA SER A 267 -13.71 2.02 -1.85
C SER A 267 -15.17 1.76 -1.51
N ARG A 268 -15.80 2.75 -0.89
CA ARG A 268 -17.20 2.70 -0.49
C ARG A 268 -17.93 3.93 -0.99
N ASN A 269 -18.97 3.73 -1.82
CA ASN A 269 -19.85 4.79 -2.31
C ASN A 269 -19.07 5.98 -2.91
N VAL A 270 -17.98 5.74 -3.63
CA VAL A 270 -17.19 6.84 -4.24
C VAL A 270 -17.87 7.44 -5.47
N GLY A 271 -18.94 6.83 -5.95
CA GLY A 271 -19.76 7.35 -7.05
C GLY A 271 -18.91 7.66 -8.30
N THR A 272 -19.07 8.89 -8.82
CA THR A 272 -18.34 9.40 -10.00
C THR A 272 -17.22 10.39 -9.62
N GLY A 273 -16.92 10.54 -8.33
CA GLY A 273 -16.00 11.55 -7.81
C GLY A 273 -14.52 11.16 -7.85
N ILE A 274 -13.71 11.97 -7.17
CA ILE A 274 -12.24 11.85 -7.12
C ILE A 274 -11.77 10.47 -6.64
N GLY A 275 -12.53 9.78 -5.78
CA GLY A 275 -12.16 8.45 -5.28
C GLY A 275 -12.06 7.41 -6.39
N ILE A 276 -13.05 7.37 -7.30
CA ILE A 276 -12.99 6.47 -8.46
C ILE A 276 -11.92 6.92 -9.45
N GLY A 277 -11.72 8.24 -9.59
CA GLY A 277 -10.65 8.81 -10.41
C GLY A 277 -9.27 8.36 -9.93
N PHE A 278 -9.02 8.43 -8.62
CA PHE A 278 -7.77 7.95 -8.03
C PHE A 278 -7.60 6.44 -8.19
N ALA A 279 -8.64 5.64 -7.94
CA ALA A 279 -8.59 4.20 -8.16
C ALA A 279 -8.29 3.84 -9.63
N ALA A 280 -8.91 4.55 -10.58
CA ALA A 280 -8.65 4.38 -12.01
C ALA A 280 -7.22 4.81 -12.40
N PHE A 281 -6.69 5.88 -11.82
CA PHE A 281 -5.30 6.31 -12.00
C PHE A 281 -4.32 5.24 -11.51
N VAL A 282 -4.48 4.77 -10.27
CA VAL A 282 -3.60 3.77 -9.65
C VAL A 282 -3.61 2.43 -10.42
N THR A 283 -4.77 2.01 -10.93
CA THR A 283 -4.90 0.79 -11.75
C THR A 283 -4.56 1.01 -13.21
N GLY A 284 -4.46 2.25 -13.65
CA GLY A 284 -4.10 2.66 -15.00
C GLY A 284 -2.59 2.64 -15.26
N ALA A 285 -2.19 2.93 -16.51
CA ALA A 285 -0.81 2.82 -16.95
C ALA A 285 0.18 3.69 -16.15
N GLN A 286 -0.23 4.88 -15.69
CA GLN A 286 0.66 5.79 -14.95
C GLN A 286 0.93 5.27 -13.54
N GLY A 287 -0.12 4.97 -12.75
CA GLY A 287 0.06 4.41 -11.41
C GLY A 287 0.79 3.07 -11.45
N GLN A 288 0.48 2.20 -12.40
CA GLN A 288 1.18 0.91 -12.51
C GLN A 288 2.68 1.07 -12.82
N LYS A 289 3.08 2.10 -13.59
CA LYS A 289 4.50 2.45 -13.78
C LYS A 289 5.16 2.95 -12.49
N LEU A 290 4.43 3.66 -11.62
CA LEU A 290 4.95 4.11 -10.33
C LEU A 290 5.26 2.91 -9.43
N PHE A 291 4.38 1.92 -9.33
CA PHE A 291 4.68 0.68 -8.61
C PHE A 291 5.95 0.03 -9.15
N LEU A 292 6.07 -0.10 -10.48
CA LEU A 292 7.25 -0.70 -11.11
C LEU A 292 8.53 0.06 -10.76
N LYS A 293 8.52 1.39 -10.83
CA LYS A 293 9.67 2.24 -10.47
C LYS A 293 10.07 2.14 -8.99
N ASN A 294 9.10 1.82 -8.12
CA ASN A 294 9.32 1.70 -6.68
C ASN A 294 9.53 0.25 -6.21
N GLY A 295 9.89 -0.66 -7.11
CA GLY A 295 10.26 -2.02 -6.76
C GLY A 295 9.09 -2.99 -6.59
N LEU A 296 7.84 -2.54 -6.69
CA LEU A 296 6.66 -3.39 -6.61
C LEU A 296 6.29 -3.94 -7.99
N VAL A 297 5.49 -5.00 -8.01
CA VAL A 297 5.00 -5.58 -9.26
C VAL A 297 3.58 -5.06 -9.54
N PRO A 298 3.37 -4.41 -10.70
CA PRO A 298 2.05 -4.00 -11.14
C PRO A 298 1.04 -5.16 -11.17
N ALA A 299 -0.22 -4.90 -10.77
CA ALA A 299 -1.26 -5.93 -10.79
C ALA A 299 -2.04 -5.98 -12.11
N THR A 300 -2.13 -4.85 -12.83
CA THR A 300 -2.97 -4.70 -14.04
C THR A 300 -2.18 -4.44 -15.32
N MET A 301 -0.86 -4.19 -15.22
CA MET A 301 0.02 -3.98 -16.35
C MET A 301 0.97 -5.17 -16.53
N PRO A 302 1.13 -5.72 -17.77
CA PRO A 302 2.11 -6.78 -17.99
C PRO A 302 3.54 -6.28 -17.80
N VAL A 303 4.36 -7.05 -17.07
CA VAL A 303 5.78 -6.76 -16.85
C VAL A 303 6.60 -7.50 -17.91
N ARG A 304 7.39 -6.74 -18.70
CA ARG A 304 8.36 -7.33 -19.61
C ARG A 304 9.60 -7.74 -18.82
N LEU A 305 9.83 -9.03 -18.71
CA LEU A 305 11.04 -9.59 -18.13
C LEU A 305 12.09 -9.73 -19.25
N VAL A 306 13.14 -8.91 -19.20
CA VAL A 306 14.30 -9.07 -20.08
C VAL A 306 15.27 -10.04 -19.42
N GLN A 307 15.46 -11.21 -20.00
CA GLN A 307 16.58 -12.07 -19.62
C GLN A 307 17.86 -11.44 -20.19
N LEU A 308 18.70 -10.89 -19.34
CA LEU A 308 20.07 -10.58 -19.71
C LEU A 308 20.77 -11.96 -19.93
N GLN A 309 21.07 -12.28 -21.17
CA GLN A 309 21.99 -13.40 -21.44
C GLN A 309 23.34 -12.99 -20.87
N SER A 310 23.80 -13.71 -19.85
CA SER A 310 25.20 -13.64 -19.41
C SER A 310 26.07 -14.11 -20.58
N GLN A 311 26.83 -13.17 -21.14
CA GLN A 311 27.96 -13.48 -22.04
C GLN A 311 29.06 -14.21 -21.28
#